data_0514ec99f366ca419c613fa71225285f
#
_entry.id   0514ec99f366ca419c613fa71225285f
#
_cell.length_a   1.000
_cell.length_b   1.000
_cell.length_c   1.000
_cell.angle_alpha   90.00
_cell.angle_beta   90.00
_cell.angle_gamma   90.00
#
_symmetry.space_group_name_H-M   'P 1'
#
loop_
_entity.id
_entity.type
_entity.pdbx_description
1 polymer ?
#
loop_
_entity_poly.entity_id
_entity_poly.type
_entity_poly.pdbx_seq_one_letter_code
_entity_poly.pdbx_strand_id
1 'polypeptide(L)'
;MAGDPKVLCTRYERLAAEAATHFKHCDELAPFIAPSRVGILSKRFPGDKQGREVYDSTSMMAAELMAQFVGGHTINPAQLWGTMRLQHPRQRAQDEINEWLDECRDRQLAQYAASMFYAEGVESLIDWCGFGTGFLLREERPQPVNHTLTGFRGFYFQAKKT
;
A
#
# COMPACT_ATOMS: atom_id res chain seq x y z
N MET A 1 -19.74 11.88 -15.42
CA MET A 1 -20.24 13.07 -14.72
C MET A 1 -19.13 13.59 -13.84
N ALA A 2 -18.44 14.64 -14.23
CA ALA A 2 -17.49 15.34 -13.37
C ALA A 2 -18.31 16.06 -12.29
N GLY A 3 -18.15 15.69 -11.04
CA GLY A 3 -18.83 16.35 -9.93
C GLY A 3 -18.36 17.80 -9.80
N ASP A 4 -19.23 18.69 -9.36
CA ASP A 4 -18.90 20.09 -9.09
C ASP A 4 -17.67 20.15 -8.17
N PRO A 5 -16.56 20.83 -8.57
CA PRO A 5 -15.34 20.90 -7.81
C PRO A 5 -15.55 21.47 -6.39
N LYS A 6 -16.52 22.36 -6.20
CA LYS A 6 -16.86 22.89 -4.87
C LYS A 6 -17.40 21.82 -3.94
N VAL A 7 -18.25 20.93 -4.45
CA VAL A 7 -18.81 19.80 -3.65
C VAL A 7 -17.70 18.82 -3.26
N LEU A 8 -16.74 18.57 -4.16
CA LEU A 8 -15.59 17.72 -3.88
C LEU A 8 -14.67 18.33 -2.80
N CYS A 9 -14.40 19.63 -2.89
CA CYS A 9 -13.59 20.33 -1.87
C CYS A 9 -14.27 20.30 -0.49
N THR A 10 -15.57 20.62 -0.42
CA THR A 10 -16.31 20.58 0.86
C THR A 10 -16.34 19.16 1.46
N ARG A 11 -16.51 18.14 0.62
CA ARG A 11 -16.44 16.75 1.07
C ARG A 11 -15.07 16.38 1.60
N TYR A 12 -14.02 16.80 0.90
CA TYR A 12 -12.63 16.59 1.33
C TYR A 12 -12.34 17.24 2.68
N GLU A 13 -12.72 18.52 2.85
CA GLU A 13 -12.54 19.27 4.10
C GLU A 13 -13.22 18.57 5.28
N ARG A 14 -14.46 18.10 5.08
CA ARG A 14 -15.18 17.34 6.11
C ARG A 14 -14.44 16.05 6.46
N LEU A 15 -14.05 15.24 5.47
CA LEU A 15 -13.32 13.99 5.71
C LEU A 15 -11.97 14.23 6.36
N ALA A 16 -11.27 15.30 5.98
CA ALA A 16 -10.00 15.69 6.58
C ALA A 16 -10.17 16.08 8.06
N ALA A 17 -11.25 16.80 8.40
CA ALA A 17 -11.54 17.14 9.78
C ALA A 17 -11.91 15.90 10.64
N GLU A 18 -12.69 14.96 10.09
CA GLU A 18 -13.01 13.70 10.75
C GLU A 18 -11.75 12.83 10.99
N ALA A 19 -10.83 12.82 10.02
CA ALA A 19 -9.58 12.06 10.10
C ALA A 19 -8.48 12.71 10.97
N ALA A 20 -8.62 13.99 11.31
CA ALA A 20 -7.57 14.75 12.01
C ALA A 20 -7.14 14.11 13.34
N THR A 21 -8.09 13.58 14.13
CA THR A 21 -7.81 12.89 15.40
C THR A 21 -7.02 11.62 15.18
N HIS A 22 -7.37 10.84 14.15
CA HIS A 22 -6.65 9.62 13.80
C HIS A 22 -5.22 9.93 13.35
N PHE A 23 -5.03 10.92 12.48
CA PHE A 23 -3.70 11.33 12.04
C PHE A 23 -2.82 11.85 13.18
N LYS A 24 -3.41 12.56 14.14
CA LYS A 24 -2.68 12.98 15.35
C LYS A 24 -2.19 11.77 16.15
N HIS A 25 -3.03 10.78 16.33
CA HIS A 25 -2.65 9.53 17.01
C HIS A 25 -1.56 8.77 16.23
N CYS A 26 -1.65 8.71 14.90
CA CYS A 26 -0.60 8.12 14.06
C CYS A 26 0.75 8.88 14.21
N ASP A 27 0.71 10.20 14.30
CA ASP A 27 1.93 11.04 14.48
C ASP A 27 2.58 10.81 15.85
N GLU A 28 1.79 10.53 16.88
CA GLU A 28 2.27 10.14 18.22
C GLU A 28 2.90 8.73 18.24
N LEU A 29 2.38 7.79 17.44
CA LEU A 29 2.89 6.41 17.34
C LEU A 29 4.09 6.27 16.41
N ALA A 30 4.19 7.11 15.38
CA ALA A 30 5.20 7.02 14.34
C ALA A 30 6.65 6.95 14.83
N PRO A 31 7.08 7.72 15.87
CA PRO A 31 8.44 7.63 16.40
C PRO A 31 8.82 6.24 16.89
N PHE A 32 7.86 5.47 17.40
CA PHE A 32 8.08 4.17 18.00
C PHE A 32 7.94 3.01 17.00
N ILE A 33 7.05 3.13 16.01
CA ILE A 33 6.74 2.06 15.06
C ILE A 33 7.55 2.20 13.78
N ALA A 34 7.56 3.40 13.20
CA ALA A 34 8.24 3.70 11.94
C ALA A 34 8.86 5.11 11.98
N PRO A 35 10.03 5.29 12.60
CA PRO A 35 10.66 6.62 12.77
C PRO A 35 10.90 7.36 11.45
N SER A 36 11.06 6.62 10.34
CA SER A 36 11.20 7.22 9.01
C SER A 36 9.94 7.96 8.54
N ARG A 37 8.79 7.65 9.12
CA ARG A 37 7.47 8.20 8.77
C ARG A 37 6.96 9.28 9.73
N VAL A 38 7.75 9.65 10.72
CA VAL A 38 7.44 10.77 11.62
C VAL A 38 7.28 12.05 10.82
N GLY A 39 6.28 12.86 11.16
CA GLY A 39 5.99 14.13 10.50
C GLY A 39 4.81 14.07 9.51
N ILE A 40 3.86 13.18 9.79
CA ILE A 40 2.58 13.10 9.04
C ILE A 40 1.85 14.44 9.11
N LEU A 41 1.78 15.05 10.29
CA LEU A 41 1.15 16.36 10.54
C LEU A 41 2.14 17.45 10.88
N SER A 42 3.28 17.12 11.50
CA SER A 42 4.28 18.07 11.93
C SER A 42 5.28 18.39 10.81
N LYS A 43 5.58 19.68 10.61
CA LYS A 43 6.64 20.09 9.68
C LYS A 43 8.01 19.73 10.28
N ARG A 44 8.77 18.94 9.54
CA ARG A 44 10.16 18.65 9.88
C ARG A 44 11.09 19.77 9.38
N PHE A 45 12.02 20.13 10.21
CA PHE A 45 13.12 21.01 9.82
C PHE A 45 14.36 20.17 9.47
N PRO A 46 15.17 20.59 8.47
CA PRO A 46 16.43 19.94 8.19
C PRO A 46 17.35 19.99 9.42
N GLY A 47 17.80 18.83 9.89
CA GLY A 47 18.65 18.73 11.08
C GLY A 47 17.95 18.28 12.36
N ASP A 48 16.63 18.10 12.36
CA ASP A 48 15.91 17.54 13.51
C ASP A 48 16.38 16.11 13.79
N LYS A 49 16.80 15.87 15.03
CA LYS A 49 17.21 14.52 15.47
C LYS A 49 15.99 13.63 15.64
N GLN A 50 15.98 12.53 14.89
CA GLN A 50 14.96 11.49 15.00
C GLN A 50 15.30 10.50 16.10
N GLY A 51 14.27 9.88 16.68
CA GLY A 51 14.44 8.75 17.60
C GLY A 51 14.94 9.13 18.99
N ARG A 52 14.83 10.39 19.42
CA ARG A 52 15.23 10.81 20.77
C ARG A 52 14.50 10.08 21.90
N GLU A 53 13.26 9.67 21.62
CA GLU A 53 12.37 9.01 22.57
C GLU A 53 12.34 7.49 22.37
N VAL A 54 13.09 6.98 21.39
CA VAL A 54 13.16 5.56 21.10
C VAL A 54 14.31 4.94 21.89
N TYR A 55 13.99 4.33 23.02
CA TYR A 55 14.95 3.63 23.87
C TYR A 55 15.08 2.15 23.52
N ASP A 56 14.12 1.60 22.80
CA ASP A 56 14.03 0.20 22.43
C ASP A 56 13.47 0.03 21.01
N SER A 57 14.02 -0.93 20.27
CA SER A 57 13.61 -1.26 18.90
C SER A 57 12.51 -2.33 18.81
N THR A 58 12.01 -2.81 19.94
CA THR A 58 11.06 -3.94 19.99
C THR A 58 9.78 -3.65 19.21
N SER A 59 9.24 -2.44 19.29
CA SER A 59 8.03 -2.06 18.59
C SER A 59 8.21 -2.01 17.06
N MET A 60 9.37 -1.53 16.60
CA MET A 60 9.72 -1.53 15.17
C MET A 60 9.86 -2.96 14.64
N MET A 61 10.60 -3.81 15.37
CA MET A 61 10.77 -5.22 15.00
C MET A 61 9.44 -5.98 15.01
N ALA A 62 8.57 -5.71 15.97
CA ALA A 62 7.25 -6.32 16.04
C ALA A 62 6.36 -5.93 14.83
N ALA A 63 6.38 -4.67 14.43
CA ALA A 63 5.64 -4.21 13.26
C ALA A 63 6.15 -4.83 11.96
N GLU A 64 7.48 -4.91 11.79
CA GLU A 64 8.09 -5.57 10.64
C GLU A 64 7.79 -7.08 10.60
N LEU A 65 7.91 -7.78 11.71
CA LEU A 65 7.57 -9.20 11.82
C LEU A 65 6.09 -9.45 11.49
N MET A 66 5.20 -8.62 12.02
CA MET A 66 3.77 -8.72 11.72
C MET A 66 3.49 -8.50 10.23
N ALA A 67 4.10 -7.49 9.62
CA ALA A 67 3.94 -7.20 8.20
C ALA A 67 4.48 -8.34 7.32
N GLN A 68 5.64 -8.90 7.67
CA GLN A 68 6.22 -10.05 6.99
C GLN A 68 5.35 -11.31 7.14
N PHE A 69 4.81 -11.56 8.33
CA PHE A 69 3.90 -12.67 8.56
C PHE A 69 2.63 -12.54 7.72
N VAL A 70 1.98 -11.38 7.75
CA VAL A 70 0.78 -11.12 6.94
C VAL A 70 1.10 -11.21 5.44
N GLY A 71 2.19 -10.59 5.00
CA GLY A 71 2.63 -10.62 3.60
C GLY A 71 2.95 -12.04 3.12
N GLY A 72 3.64 -12.82 3.94
CA GLY A 72 3.98 -14.21 3.63
C GLY A 72 2.76 -15.14 3.47
N HIS A 73 1.63 -14.78 4.11
CA HIS A 73 0.38 -15.56 4.00
C HIS A 73 -0.58 -15.02 2.96
N THR A 74 -0.46 -13.75 2.57
CA THR A 74 -1.42 -13.11 1.64
C THR A 74 -0.87 -12.91 0.24
N ILE A 75 0.38 -12.45 0.11
CA ILE A 75 1.01 -12.06 -1.16
C ILE A 75 2.37 -12.75 -1.37
N ASN A 76 2.49 -14.02 -0.99
CA ASN A 76 3.76 -14.76 -1.07
C ASN A 76 4.14 -15.03 -2.54
N PRO A 77 5.28 -14.50 -3.05
CA PRO A 77 5.71 -14.74 -4.43
C PRO A 77 6.05 -16.21 -4.74
N ALA A 78 6.36 -17.01 -3.70
CA ALA A 78 6.70 -18.44 -3.87
C ALA A 78 5.45 -19.34 -3.98
N GLN A 79 4.26 -18.82 -3.76
CA GLN A 79 3.01 -19.57 -3.77
C GLN A 79 1.98 -18.91 -4.68
N LEU A 80 1.05 -19.72 -5.19
CA LEU A 80 -0.09 -19.21 -5.93
C LEU A 80 -1.09 -18.59 -4.94
N TRP A 81 -1.01 -17.27 -4.73
CA TRP A 81 -1.84 -16.56 -3.78
C TRP A 81 -3.11 -15.94 -4.37
N GLY A 82 -3.22 -15.90 -5.71
CA GLY A 82 -4.37 -15.35 -6.41
C GLY A 82 -4.98 -16.35 -7.39
N THR A 83 -6.30 -16.42 -7.48
CA THR A 83 -7.02 -17.21 -8.48
C THR A 83 -8.07 -16.35 -9.17
N MET A 84 -8.21 -16.49 -10.48
CA MET A 84 -9.28 -15.87 -11.25
C MET A 84 -10.36 -16.89 -11.52
N ARG A 85 -11.60 -16.56 -11.18
CA ARG A 85 -12.74 -17.45 -11.43
C ARG A 85 -13.98 -16.65 -11.77
N LEU A 86 -14.83 -17.23 -12.62
CA LEU A 86 -16.13 -16.64 -12.94
C LEU A 86 -17.05 -16.63 -11.71
N GLN A 87 -17.84 -15.59 -11.58
CA GLN A 87 -18.75 -15.43 -10.44
C GLN A 87 -19.90 -16.46 -10.51
N HIS A 88 -20.39 -16.79 -11.71
CA HIS A 88 -21.55 -17.66 -11.90
C HIS A 88 -21.17 -19.15 -11.83
N PRO A 89 -21.82 -19.97 -10.98
CA PRO A 89 -21.50 -21.39 -10.80
C PRO A 89 -21.61 -22.22 -12.10
N ARG A 90 -22.57 -21.92 -12.96
CA ARG A 90 -22.77 -22.62 -14.24
C ARG A 90 -21.66 -22.37 -15.25
N GLN A 91 -21.02 -21.20 -15.18
CA GLN A 91 -19.93 -20.83 -16.06
C GLN A 91 -18.58 -21.38 -15.56
N ARG A 92 -18.48 -21.71 -14.27
CA ARG A 92 -17.29 -22.36 -13.69
C ARG A 92 -17.03 -23.78 -14.21
N ALA A 93 -18.04 -24.41 -14.79
CA ALA A 93 -17.93 -25.74 -15.37
C ALA A 93 -17.37 -25.76 -16.81
N GLN A 94 -16.98 -24.59 -17.35
CA GLN A 94 -16.41 -24.51 -18.71
C GLN A 94 -14.88 -24.51 -18.61
N ASP A 95 -14.26 -25.61 -18.97
CA ASP A 95 -12.82 -25.83 -18.85
C ASP A 95 -11.99 -24.82 -19.67
N GLU A 96 -12.42 -24.52 -20.91
CA GLU A 96 -11.74 -23.54 -21.78
C GLU A 96 -11.67 -22.14 -21.17
N ILE A 97 -12.73 -21.70 -20.49
CA ILE A 97 -12.76 -20.38 -19.85
C ILE A 97 -11.87 -20.38 -18.61
N ASN A 98 -11.84 -21.48 -17.88
CA ASN A 98 -10.97 -21.60 -16.70
C ASN A 98 -9.49 -21.60 -17.10
N GLU A 99 -9.13 -22.31 -18.17
CA GLU A 99 -7.78 -22.33 -18.72
C GLU A 99 -7.33 -20.92 -19.15
N TRP A 100 -8.18 -20.19 -19.87
CA TRP A 100 -7.90 -18.80 -20.24
C TRP A 100 -7.74 -17.89 -19.02
N LEU A 101 -8.56 -18.04 -17.98
CA LEU A 101 -8.44 -17.26 -16.74
C LEU A 101 -7.15 -17.61 -15.98
N ASP A 102 -6.73 -18.86 -15.98
CA ASP A 102 -5.47 -19.29 -15.39
C ASP A 102 -4.28 -18.69 -16.14
N GLU A 103 -4.31 -18.63 -17.46
CA GLU A 103 -3.30 -17.94 -18.27
C GLU A 103 -3.26 -16.43 -17.97
N CYS A 104 -4.40 -15.78 -17.87
CA CYS A 104 -4.49 -14.37 -17.48
C CYS A 104 -3.89 -14.10 -16.10
N ARG A 105 -4.19 -14.96 -15.12
CA ARG A 105 -3.62 -14.92 -13.78
C ARG A 105 -2.10 -15.04 -13.83
N ASP A 106 -1.59 -16.01 -14.54
CA ASP A 106 -0.14 -16.28 -14.62
C ASP A 106 0.61 -15.09 -15.24
N ARG A 107 0.06 -14.50 -16.29
CA ARG A 107 0.57 -13.26 -16.88
C ARG A 107 0.56 -12.09 -15.90
N GLN A 108 -0.50 -11.96 -15.10
CA GLN A 108 -0.60 -10.90 -14.09
C GLN A 108 0.41 -11.10 -12.96
N LEU A 109 0.56 -12.33 -12.45
CA LEU A 109 1.54 -12.64 -11.41
C LEU A 109 2.98 -12.44 -11.90
N ALA A 110 3.27 -12.77 -13.16
CA ALA A 110 4.56 -12.50 -13.77
C ALA A 110 4.85 -10.99 -13.86
N GLN A 111 3.85 -10.15 -14.16
CA GLN A 111 4.00 -8.69 -14.12
C GLN A 111 4.22 -8.16 -12.71
N TYR A 112 3.56 -8.71 -11.69
CA TYR A 112 3.82 -8.35 -10.30
C TYR A 112 5.24 -8.71 -9.88
N ALA A 113 5.73 -9.89 -10.28
CA ALA A 113 7.10 -10.33 -10.01
C ALA A 113 8.15 -9.46 -10.71
N ALA A 114 7.86 -8.98 -11.92
CA ALA A 114 8.75 -8.08 -12.67
C ALA A 114 8.70 -6.62 -12.18
N SER A 115 7.75 -6.27 -11.33
CA SER A 115 7.56 -4.92 -10.78
C SER A 115 8.06 -4.83 -9.33
N MET A 116 7.96 -3.63 -8.74
CA MET A 116 8.23 -3.41 -7.32
C MET A 116 7.07 -3.79 -6.40
N PHE A 117 6.06 -4.53 -6.91
CA PHE A 117 4.83 -4.84 -6.17
C PHE A 117 5.09 -5.49 -4.81
N TYR A 118 5.95 -6.50 -4.75
CA TYR A 118 6.21 -7.22 -3.49
C TYR A 118 6.98 -6.37 -2.48
N ALA A 119 7.94 -5.58 -2.94
CA ALA A 119 8.71 -4.70 -2.07
C ALA A 119 7.83 -3.58 -1.49
N GLU A 120 7.11 -2.86 -2.35
CA GLU A 120 6.20 -1.78 -1.94
C GLU A 120 4.99 -2.32 -1.17
N GLY A 121 4.58 -3.56 -1.45
CA GLY A 121 3.52 -4.25 -0.74
C GLY A 121 3.88 -4.51 0.72
N VAL A 122 5.09 -4.99 1.01
CA VAL A 122 5.57 -5.18 2.39
C VAL A 122 5.64 -3.86 3.14
N GLU A 123 6.16 -2.81 2.50
CA GLU A 123 6.19 -1.46 3.09
C GLU A 123 4.78 -0.92 3.41
N SER A 124 3.83 -1.16 2.50
CA SER A 124 2.42 -0.80 2.73
C SER A 124 1.79 -1.62 3.86
N LEU A 125 2.20 -2.88 4.03
CA LEU A 125 1.75 -3.72 5.14
C LEU A 125 2.33 -3.26 6.48
N ILE A 126 3.55 -2.74 6.53
CA ILE A 126 4.11 -2.14 7.75
C ILE A 126 3.24 -0.94 8.17
N ASP A 127 2.86 -0.08 7.21
CA ASP A 127 1.96 1.04 7.49
C ASP A 127 0.59 0.58 7.96
N TRP A 128 0.04 -0.46 7.32
CA TRP A 128 -1.25 -1.01 7.70
C TRP A 128 -1.21 -1.63 9.11
N CYS A 129 -0.17 -2.37 9.45
CA CYS A 129 0.00 -2.97 10.78
C CYS A 129 0.24 -1.90 11.86
N GLY A 130 1.01 -0.84 11.54
CA GLY A 130 1.36 0.20 12.50
C GLY A 130 0.28 1.26 12.69
N PHE A 131 -0.36 1.68 11.59
CA PHE A 131 -1.28 2.82 11.58
C PHE A 131 -2.71 2.46 11.19
N GLY A 132 -2.98 1.18 10.89
CA GLY A 132 -4.30 0.70 10.48
C GLY A 132 -4.65 1.00 9.02
N THR A 133 -3.79 1.69 8.27
CA THR A 133 -4.04 2.04 6.87
C THR A 133 -2.74 2.01 6.07
N GLY A 134 -2.72 1.27 4.97
CA GLY A 134 -1.64 1.24 4.00
C GLY A 134 -2.16 1.64 2.61
N PHE A 135 -1.35 2.34 1.82
CA PHE A 135 -1.70 2.76 0.46
C PHE A 135 -0.70 2.20 -0.54
N LEU A 136 -1.23 1.63 -1.61
CA LEU A 136 -0.45 1.16 -2.74
C LEU A 136 -1.03 1.76 -4.02
N LEU A 137 -0.20 2.52 -4.77
CA LEU A 137 -0.59 3.08 -6.05
C LEU A 137 -0.02 2.24 -7.19
N ARG A 138 -0.89 1.88 -8.12
CA ARG A 138 -0.49 1.31 -9.40
C ARG A 138 -0.37 2.40 -10.44
N GLU A 139 0.82 2.57 -11.00
CA GLU A 139 1.08 3.47 -12.13
C GLU A 139 1.41 2.65 -13.38
N GLU A 140 0.79 2.99 -14.50
CA GLU A 140 1.17 2.45 -15.80
C GLU A 140 2.13 3.44 -16.47
N ARG A 141 3.35 2.99 -16.75
CA ARG A 141 4.34 3.79 -17.47
C ARG A 141 4.49 3.26 -18.89
N PRO A 142 4.16 4.05 -19.90
CA PRO A 142 4.44 3.69 -21.29
C PRO A 142 5.96 3.63 -21.48
N GLN A 143 6.46 2.47 -21.93
CA GLN A 143 7.85 2.36 -22.38
C GLN A 143 7.95 2.69 -23.88
N PRO A 144 9.11 3.22 -24.33
CA PRO A 144 9.31 3.55 -25.75
C PRO A 144 9.32 2.33 -26.69
N VAL A 145 9.30 1.12 -26.18
CA VAL A 145 9.27 -0.12 -26.95
C VAL A 145 8.10 -0.98 -26.44
N ASN A 146 6.90 -0.75 -26.93
CA ASN A 146 5.67 -1.58 -26.87
C ASN A 146 5.36 -2.40 -25.60
N HIS A 147 6.00 -2.15 -24.47
CA HIS A 147 5.74 -2.82 -23.21
C HIS A 147 5.32 -1.80 -22.15
N THR A 148 4.12 -1.97 -21.62
CA THR A 148 3.66 -1.20 -20.46
C THR A 148 4.21 -1.86 -19.20
N LEU A 149 5.16 -1.20 -18.53
CA LEU A 149 5.57 -1.61 -17.19
C LEU A 149 4.57 -1.07 -16.18
N THR A 150 4.03 -1.96 -15.38
CA THR A 150 3.24 -1.57 -14.22
C THR A 150 4.18 -1.23 -13.07
N GLY A 151 4.24 0.04 -12.68
CA GLY A 151 4.96 0.50 -11.51
C GLY A 151 4.02 0.54 -10.31
N PHE A 152 4.49 0.08 -9.16
CA PHE A 152 3.82 0.25 -7.88
C PHE A 152 4.63 1.22 -7.04
N ARG A 153 3.94 2.10 -6.33
CA ARG A 153 4.52 2.99 -5.34
C ARG A 153 3.72 2.89 -4.07
N GLY A 154 4.40 2.62 -2.96
CA GLY A 154 3.85 2.85 -1.64
C GLY A 154 3.70 4.34 -1.40
N PHE A 155 2.53 4.78 -0.96
CA PHE A 155 2.36 6.12 -0.43
C PHE A 155 2.61 6.04 1.06
N TYR A 156 3.74 6.56 1.44
CA TYR A 156 4.01 6.82 2.85
C TYR A 156 3.23 8.07 3.27
N PHE A 157 2.80 8.09 4.51
CA PHE A 157 2.35 9.33 5.15
C PHE A 157 3.56 10.28 5.30
N GLN A 158 4.03 10.82 4.18
CA GLN A 158 4.99 11.90 4.18
C GLN A 158 4.28 13.21 3.87
N ALA A 159 4.45 14.20 4.74
CA ALA A 159 4.07 15.56 4.40
C ALA A 159 4.81 15.97 3.13
N LYS A 160 4.05 16.25 2.07
CA LYS A 160 4.60 16.73 0.80
C LYS A 160 5.39 17.99 1.08
N LYS A 161 6.70 17.96 0.82
CA LYS A 161 7.48 19.21 0.76
C LYS A 161 6.90 20.05 -0.36
N THR A 162 6.23 21.12 -0.04
CA THR A 162 5.97 22.25 -0.95
C THR A 162 7.22 23.10 -1.04
#